data_9e708eda01714731659087ff20ab248f
#
_entry.id   9e708eda01714731659087ff20ab248f
#
_cell.length_a   1.000
_cell.length_b   1.000
_cell.length_c   1.000
_cell.angle_alpha   90.00
_cell.angle_beta   90.00
_cell.angle_gamma   90.00
#
_symmetry.space_group_name_H-M   'P 1'
#
loop_
_entity.id
_entity.type
_entity.pdbx_description
1 polymer ?
#
loop_
_entity_poly.entity_id
_entity_poly.type
_entity_poly.pdbx_seq_one_letter_code
_entity_poly.pdbx_strand_id
1 'polypeptide(L)'
;WVFDLDLTSMYPSVIMSLNISPETKMGKLVGWNAEEFVKGTPKTYTLMVGDKEKGRYNEKQLKDMFDNNKVSISSNGIMYRYDKKGLVPVLLEKWFNERVEYKKLMKKYGDEGVTEKYEYFKRRQHVQKIILNSLYGVLGLPVFRFYDVDNAEATTLTGQELIKFTEKIANSYYNKQLGDTKDYCIYTDTDSVFYPSIPLIQKDY
;
A
#
# COMPACT_ATOMS: atom_id res chain seq x y z
N TRP A 1 5.08 -16.37 -22.46
CA TRP A 1 4.50 -15.04 -22.16
C TRP A 1 4.14 -15.00 -20.68
N VAL A 2 4.44 -13.90 -20.04
CA VAL A 2 4.26 -13.68 -18.60
C VAL A 2 3.49 -12.38 -18.40
N PHE A 3 2.51 -12.37 -17.49
CA PHE A 3 1.89 -11.15 -16.96
C PHE A 3 2.72 -10.62 -15.81
N ASP A 4 2.80 -9.32 -15.74
CA ASP A 4 3.27 -8.58 -14.57
C ASP A 4 2.09 -7.77 -14.03
N LEU A 5 1.70 -8.07 -12.78
CA LEU A 5 0.69 -7.33 -12.03
C LEU A 5 1.39 -6.45 -10.99
N ASP A 6 1.64 -5.21 -11.35
CA ASP A 6 2.39 -4.23 -10.55
C ASP A 6 1.45 -3.29 -9.79
N LEU A 7 1.69 -3.12 -8.48
CA LEU A 7 0.99 -2.17 -7.62
C LEU A 7 1.64 -0.79 -7.74
N THR A 8 1.04 0.06 -8.54
CA THR A 8 1.57 1.40 -8.84
C THR A 8 1.91 2.20 -7.58
N SER A 9 3.22 2.49 -7.39
CA SER A 9 3.73 3.28 -6.26
C SER A 9 3.26 2.71 -4.91
N MET A 10 3.41 1.41 -4.68
CA MET A 10 2.82 0.66 -3.55
C MET A 10 3.05 1.35 -2.20
N TYR A 11 4.29 1.67 -1.81
CA TYR A 11 4.56 2.29 -0.51
C TYR A 11 3.91 3.67 -0.35
N PRO A 12 4.01 4.62 -1.30
CA PRO A 12 3.24 5.85 -1.25
C PRO A 12 1.73 5.62 -1.12
N SER A 13 1.19 4.63 -1.87
CA SER A 13 -0.24 4.31 -1.84
C SER A 13 -0.67 3.75 -0.48
N VAL A 14 0.11 2.86 0.14
CA VAL A 14 -0.14 2.36 1.50
C VAL A 14 -0.15 3.51 2.51
N ILE A 15 0.86 4.39 2.47
CA ILE A 15 0.95 5.55 3.38
C ILE A 15 -0.28 6.45 3.24
N MET A 16 -0.69 6.76 2.01
CA MET A 16 -1.85 7.61 1.75
C MET A 16 -3.16 6.93 2.19
N SER A 17 -3.32 5.64 1.90
CA SER A 17 -4.54 4.87 2.21
C SER A 17 -4.74 4.63 3.70
N LEU A 18 -3.66 4.42 4.46
CA LEU A 18 -3.74 4.21 5.91
C LEU A 18 -3.56 5.50 6.70
N ASN A 19 -3.35 6.63 6.05
CA ASN A 19 -3.07 7.90 6.69
C ASN A 19 -1.84 7.86 7.61
N ILE A 20 -0.77 7.14 7.19
CA ILE A 20 0.45 6.96 7.98
C ILE A 20 1.21 8.28 8.10
N SER A 21 1.26 8.81 9.30
CA SER A 21 2.03 10.03 9.65
C SER A 21 2.27 10.04 11.16
N PRO A 22 3.36 10.65 11.66
CA PRO A 22 3.64 10.66 13.08
C PRO A 22 2.49 11.22 13.94
N GLU A 23 1.83 12.29 13.48
CA GLU A 23 0.75 12.95 14.19
C GLU A 23 -0.61 12.25 14.08
N THR A 24 -0.75 11.30 13.17
CA THR A 24 -1.97 10.48 13.04
C THR A 24 -1.89 9.16 13.78
N LYS A 25 -0.68 8.74 14.18
CA LYS A 25 -0.43 7.51 14.94
C LYS A 25 -1.10 7.58 16.32
N MET A 26 -2.01 6.66 16.59
CA MET A 26 -2.72 6.57 17.87
C MET A 26 -2.05 5.61 18.85
N GLY A 27 -1.36 4.58 18.34
CA GLY A 27 -0.68 3.57 19.14
C GLY A 27 -0.67 2.21 18.44
N LYS A 28 -0.26 1.18 19.18
CA LYS A 28 -0.16 -0.20 18.70
C LYS A 28 -1.19 -1.10 19.40
N LEU A 29 -1.92 -1.88 18.65
CA LEU A 29 -2.85 -2.89 19.15
C LEU A 29 -2.08 -4.16 19.49
N VAL A 30 -2.05 -4.49 20.77
CA VAL A 30 -1.44 -5.75 21.26
C VAL A 30 -2.31 -6.93 20.86
N GLY A 31 -1.66 -7.97 20.36
CA GLY A 31 -2.35 -9.19 19.89
C GLY A 31 -3.08 -9.03 18.57
N TRP A 32 -2.79 -7.96 17.80
CA TRP A 32 -3.38 -7.75 16.48
C TRP A 32 -3.02 -8.88 15.52
N ASN A 33 -4.03 -9.33 14.81
CA ASN A 33 -3.91 -10.23 13.66
C ASN A 33 -5.00 -9.86 12.66
N ALA A 34 -4.59 -9.39 11.48
CA ALA A 34 -5.51 -8.91 10.46
C ALA A 34 -6.43 -10.03 9.93
N GLU A 35 -5.92 -11.26 9.79
CA GLU A 35 -6.70 -12.39 9.29
C GLU A 35 -7.77 -12.82 10.29
N GLU A 36 -7.45 -12.89 11.59
CA GLU A 36 -8.42 -13.17 12.66
C GLU A 36 -9.49 -12.08 12.72
N PHE A 37 -9.10 -10.81 12.58
CA PHE A 37 -10.03 -9.69 12.59
C PHE A 37 -11.00 -9.74 11.41
N VAL A 38 -10.51 -9.98 10.19
CA VAL A 38 -11.34 -10.10 8.98
C VAL A 38 -12.30 -11.30 9.08
N LYS A 39 -11.86 -12.41 9.69
CA LYS A 39 -12.72 -13.57 9.95
C LYS A 39 -13.78 -13.34 11.04
N GLY A 40 -13.73 -12.21 11.73
CA GLY A 40 -14.67 -11.88 12.82
C GLY A 40 -14.43 -12.72 14.07
N THR A 41 -13.20 -13.15 14.34
CA THR A 41 -12.86 -13.92 15.54
C THR A 41 -13.02 -13.01 16.77
N PRO A 42 -13.90 -13.36 17.74
CA PRO A 42 -14.11 -12.55 18.92
C PRO A 42 -12.81 -12.38 19.74
N LYS A 43 -12.34 -11.16 19.85
CA LYS A 43 -11.08 -10.84 20.55
C LYS A 43 -11.12 -9.43 21.11
N THR A 44 -10.41 -9.21 22.19
CA THR A 44 -10.17 -7.87 22.75
C THR A 44 -8.73 -7.47 22.49
N TYR A 45 -8.56 -6.28 21.98
CA TYR A 45 -7.26 -5.69 21.66
C TYR A 45 -6.98 -4.55 22.61
N THR A 46 -5.74 -4.44 23.08
CA THR A 46 -5.31 -3.34 23.95
C THR A 46 -4.49 -2.34 23.12
N LEU A 47 -4.93 -1.09 23.10
CA LEU A 47 -4.18 -0.01 22.46
C LEU A 47 -3.10 0.51 23.42
N MET A 48 -1.85 0.39 23.02
CA MET A 48 -0.68 0.85 23.75
C MET A 48 -0.03 2.07 23.08
N VAL A 49 0.44 3.01 23.89
CA VAL A 49 1.29 4.13 23.45
C VAL A 49 2.55 4.11 24.32
N GLY A 50 3.65 3.63 23.75
CA GLY A 50 4.80 3.19 24.56
C GLY A 50 4.34 2.10 25.53
N ASP A 51 4.69 2.24 26.81
CA ASP A 51 4.32 1.28 27.86
C ASP A 51 2.96 1.57 28.53
N LYS A 52 2.21 2.55 28.04
CA LYS A 52 0.94 2.97 28.64
C LYS A 52 -0.26 2.44 27.84
N GLU A 53 -1.15 1.75 28.55
CA GLU A 53 -2.47 1.41 28.00
C GLU A 53 -3.31 2.68 27.82
N LYS A 54 -3.91 2.84 26.64
CA LYS A 54 -4.79 3.96 26.27
C LYS A 54 -6.24 3.55 26.11
N GLY A 55 -6.50 2.28 25.88
CA GLY A 55 -7.85 1.76 25.76
C GLY A 55 -7.88 0.30 25.39
N ARG A 56 -9.07 -0.29 25.55
CA ARG A 56 -9.37 -1.67 25.11
C ARG A 56 -10.56 -1.65 24.19
N TYR A 57 -10.47 -2.40 23.12
CA TYR A 57 -11.49 -2.48 22.10
C TYR A 57 -11.76 -3.95 21.77
N ASN A 58 -13.03 -4.35 21.79
CA ASN A 58 -13.39 -5.64 21.22
C ASN A 58 -13.45 -5.55 19.68
N GLU A 59 -13.52 -6.70 19.02
CA GLU A 59 -13.55 -6.80 17.55
C GLU A 59 -14.68 -5.93 16.96
N LYS A 60 -15.87 -5.94 17.55
CA LYS A 60 -17.04 -5.19 17.07
C LYS A 60 -16.83 -3.68 17.16
N GLN A 61 -16.23 -3.18 18.25
CA GLN A 61 -15.91 -1.75 18.43
C GLN A 61 -14.88 -1.27 17.42
N LEU A 62 -13.81 -2.08 17.18
CA LEU A 62 -12.81 -1.74 16.18
C LEU A 62 -13.41 -1.73 14.77
N LYS A 63 -14.27 -2.71 14.46
CA LYS A 63 -14.96 -2.77 13.18
C LYS A 63 -15.85 -1.55 12.96
N ASP A 64 -16.62 -1.13 13.96
CA ASP A 64 -17.44 0.07 13.89
C ASP A 64 -16.60 1.34 13.65
N MET A 65 -15.45 1.47 14.35
CA MET A 65 -14.53 2.59 14.13
C MET A 65 -13.93 2.59 12.72
N PHE A 66 -13.61 1.43 12.19
CA PHE A 66 -13.08 1.25 10.83
C PHE A 66 -14.14 1.55 9.76
N ASP A 67 -15.32 0.93 9.89
CA ASP A 67 -16.43 1.09 8.94
C ASP A 67 -16.94 2.55 8.87
N ASN A 68 -16.82 3.30 9.98
CA ASN A 68 -17.13 4.72 10.03
C ASN A 68 -15.96 5.65 9.64
N ASN A 69 -14.90 5.12 9.07
CA ASN A 69 -13.69 5.86 8.67
C ASN A 69 -13.08 6.73 9.79
N LYS A 70 -13.17 6.28 11.04
CA LYS A 70 -12.54 7.00 12.18
C LYS A 70 -11.09 6.63 12.35
N VAL A 71 -10.75 5.40 11.98
CA VAL A 71 -9.40 4.84 12.11
C VAL A 71 -9.03 3.98 10.91
N SER A 72 -7.73 3.84 10.67
CA SER A 72 -7.13 2.78 9.87
C SER A 72 -6.16 1.96 10.73
N ILE A 73 -5.90 0.73 10.35
CA ILE A 73 -5.03 -0.19 11.10
C ILE A 73 -4.10 -0.87 10.08
N SER A 74 -2.80 -0.81 10.33
CA SER A 74 -1.79 -1.47 9.50
C SER A 74 -1.59 -2.93 9.88
N SER A 75 -0.91 -3.70 9.05
CA SER A 75 -0.68 -5.12 9.29
C SER A 75 0.08 -5.41 10.59
N ASN A 76 0.98 -4.53 11.02
CA ASN A 76 1.67 -4.65 12.31
C ASN A 76 0.87 -4.14 13.52
N GLY A 77 -0.42 -3.78 13.32
CA GLY A 77 -1.32 -3.35 14.38
C GLY A 77 -1.19 -1.91 14.81
N ILE A 78 -0.50 -1.07 14.05
CA ILE A 78 -0.49 0.37 14.34
C ILE A 78 -1.82 0.96 13.89
N MET A 79 -2.48 1.67 14.81
CA MET A 79 -3.73 2.35 14.59
C MET A 79 -3.49 3.84 14.29
N TYR A 80 -4.09 4.33 13.22
CA TYR A 80 -4.02 5.72 12.81
C TYR A 80 -5.42 6.34 12.83
N ARG A 81 -5.51 7.60 13.25
CA ARG A 81 -6.74 8.38 13.10
C ARG A 81 -6.99 8.71 11.62
N TYR A 82 -8.26 8.76 11.23
CA TYR A 82 -8.65 9.01 9.84
C TYR A 82 -9.55 10.24 9.67
N ASP A 83 -9.93 10.87 10.76
CA ASP A 83 -10.76 12.08 10.80
C ASP A 83 -10.00 13.33 10.31
N LYS A 84 -8.67 13.32 10.36
CA LYS A 84 -7.80 14.38 9.87
C LYS A 84 -6.65 13.78 9.07
N LYS A 85 -6.45 14.29 7.86
CA LYS A 85 -5.36 13.84 6.99
C LYS A 85 -4.00 14.25 7.54
N GLY A 86 -3.07 13.31 7.59
CA GLY A 86 -1.71 13.53 8.05
C GLY A 86 -0.85 14.33 7.07
N LEU A 87 0.22 14.94 7.57
CA LEU A 87 1.15 15.74 6.77
C LEU A 87 1.81 14.90 5.67
N VAL A 88 2.30 13.71 6.01
CA VAL A 88 2.98 12.81 5.06
C VAL A 88 2.04 12.38 3.92
N PRO A 89 0.82 11.88 4.17
CA PRO A 89 -0.16 11.62 3.13
C PRO A 89 -0.50 12.82 2.24
N VAL A 90 -0.65 14.02 2.82
CA VAL A 90 -0.93 15.25 2.06
C VAL A 90 0.19 15.57 1.08
N LEU A 91 1.45 15.48 1.52
CA LEU A 91 2.61 15.71 0.66
C LEU A 91 2.71 14.66 -0.45
N LEU A 92 2.52 13.38 -0.12
CA LEU A 92 2.56 12.29 -1.10
C LEU A 92 1.47 12.44 -2.15
N GLU A 93 0.24 12.76 -1.74
CA GLU A 93 -0.86 12.98 -2.67
C GLU A 93 -0.61 14.14 -3.64
N LYS A 94 -0.07 15.26 -3.13
CA LYS A 94 0.35 16.39 -3.97
C LYS A 94 1.37 15.94 -5.01
N TRP A 95 2.45 15.29 -4.60
CA TRP A 95 3.51 14.85 -5.49
C TRP A 95 3.07 13.76 -6.46
N PHE A 96 2.17 12.87 -6.04
CA PHE A 96 1.57 11.87 -6.90
C PHE A 96 0.73 12.50 -8.01
N ASN A 97 -0.12 13.46 -7.65
CA ASN A 97 -0.96 14.19 -8.61
C ASN A 97 -0.10 15.00 -9.61
N GLU A 98 0.93 15.70 -9.13
CA GLU A 98 1.89 16.41 -10.00
C GLU A 98 2.56 15.43 -10.99
N ARG A 99 2.95 14.24 -10.54
CA ARG A 99 3.53 13.21 -11.42
C ARG A 99 2.54 12.73 -12.48
N VAL A 100 1.27 12.53 -12.10
CA VAL A 100 0.21 12.16 -13.06
C VAL A 100 0.06 13.22 -14.14
N GLU A 101 0.03 14.50 -13.76
CA GLU A 101 -0.04 15.61 -14.73
C GLU A 101 1.20 15.67 -15.63
N TYR A 102 2.40 15.50 -15.07
CA TYR A 102 3.62 15.46 -15.91
C TYR A 102 3.62 14.29 -16.88
N LYS A 103 3.10 13.12 -16.51
CA LYS A 103 2.93 11.98 -17.44
C LYS A 103 1.95 12.29 -18.57
N LYS A 104 0.82 12.98 -18.27
CA LYS A 104 -0.14 13.41 -19.29
C LYS A 104 0.49 14.38 -20.27
N LEU A 105 1.20 15.40 -19.76
CA LEU A 105 1.89 16.39 -20.59
C LEU A 105 3.02 15.76 -21.40
N MET A 106 3.80 14.84 -20.83
CA MET A 106 4.82 14.07 -21.53
C MET A 106 4.21 13.33 -22.74
N LYS A 107 3.10 12.59 -22.51
CA LYS A 107 2.42 11.88 -23.58
C LYS A 107 1.93 12.84 -24.66
N LYS A 108 1.23 13.91 -24.28
CA LYS A 108 0.72 14.94 -25.20
C LYS A 108 1.82 15.48 -26.12
N TYR A 109 2.94 15.95 -25.55
CA TYR A 109 4.02 16.52 -26.33
C TYR A 109 4.82 15.48 -27.12
N GLY A 110 4.81 14.21 -26.69
CA GLY A 110 5.30 13.09 -27.49
C GLY A 110 4.47 12.87 -28.74
N ASP A 111 3.15 12.84 -28.59
CA ASP A 111 2.21 12.67 -29.70
C ASP A 111 2.24 13.85 -30.70
N GLU A 112 2.50 15.09 -30.20
CA GLU A 112 2.66 16.32 -30.98
C GLU A 112 4.06 16.47 -31.61
N GLY A 113 5.02 15.57 -31.31
CA GLY A 113 6.40 15.64 -31.83
C GLY A 113 7.24 16.79 -31.26
N VAL A 114 6.81 17.41 -30.14
CA VAL A 114 7.53 18.53 -29.50
C VAL A 114 8.59 17.99 -28.54
N THR A 115 9.74 17.56 -29.07
CA THR A 115 10.81 16.85 -28.36
C THR A 115 11.30 17.54 -27.11
N GLU A 116 11.50 18.86 -27.13
CA GLU A 116 12.01 19.62 -25.99
C GLU A 116 11.06 19.53 -24.78
N LYS A 117 9.76 19.74 -25.01
CA LYS A 117 8.75 19.64 -23.94
C LYS A 117 8.55 18.20 -23.47
N TYR A 118 8.60 17.22 -24.37
CA TYR A 118 8.58 15.81 -24.02
C TYR A 118 9.72 15.47 -23.04
N GLU A 119 10.97 15.80 -23.35
CA GLU A 119 12.12 15.54 -22.51
C GLU A 119 12.07 16.31 -21.18
N TYR A 120 11.53 17.53 -21.19
CA TYR A 120 11.30 18.30 -19.96
C TYR A 120 10.34 17.57 -19.00
N PHE A 121 9.15 17.18 -19.48
CA PHE A 121 8.16 16.51 -18.63
C PHE A 121 8.56 15.07 -18.27
N LYS A 122 9.29 14.38 -19.12
CA LYS A 122 9.90 13.08 -18.83
C LYS A 122 10.86 13.17 -17.63
N ARG A 123 11.72 14.16 -17.59
CA ARG A 123 12.60 14.39 -16.43
C ARG A 123 11.84 14.80 -15.19
N ARG A 124 10.86 15.68 -15.31
CA ARG A 124 10.03 16.12 -14.18
C ARG A 124 9.27 14.95 -13.52
N GLN A 125 8.60 14.12 -14.30
CA GLN A 125 7.89 12.96 -13.76
C GLN A 125 8.84 11.93 -13.14
N HIS A 126 10.06 11.81 -13.66
CA HIS A 126 11.07 10.92 -13.09
C HIS A 126 11.57 11.42 -11.72
N VAL A 127 11.86 12.70 -11.58
CA VAL A 127 12.21 13.32 -10.29
C VAL A 127 11.09 13.11 -9.27
N GLN A 128 9.82 13.31 -9.65
CA GLN A 128 8.70 13.06 -8.75
C GLN A 128 8.59 11.58 -8.34
N LYS A 129 8.91 10.63 -9.23
CA LYS A 129 8.99 9.20 -8.86
C LYS A 129 10.04 8.95 -7.77
N ILE A 130 11.22 9.57 -7.90
CA ILE A 130 12.29 9.44 -6.90
C ILE A 130 11.84 10.01 -5.56
N ILE A 131 11.28 11.22 -5.53
CA ILE A 131 10.82 11.87 -4.30
C ILE A 131 9.74 11.04 -3.59
N LEU A 132 8.74 10.55 -4.34
CA LEU A 132 7.68 9.70 -3.80
C LEU A 132 8.23 8.44 -3.13
N ASN A 133 9.17 7.76 -3.77
CA ASN A 133 9.73 6.52 -3.22
C ASN A 133 10.72 6.78 -2.08
N SER A 134 11.43 7.91 -2.11
CA SER A 134 12.41 8.27 -1.07
C SER A 134 11.76 8.62 0.26
N LEU A 135 10.53 9.15 0.26
CA LEU A 135 9.85 9.53 1.50
C LEU A 135 9.61 8.34 2.43
N TYR A 136 9.23 7.18 1.88
CA TYR A 136 9.17 5.94 2.66
C TYR A 136 10.52 5.60 3.30
N GLY A 137 11.60 5.63 2.51
CA GLY A 137 12.94 5.26 2.99
C GLY A 137 13.43 6.14 4.15
N VAL A 138 13.09 7.44 4.14
CA VAL A 138 13.52 8.35 5.22
C VAL A 138 12.71 8.19 6.50
N LEU A 139 11.49 7.64 6.47
CA LEU A 139 10.73 7.33 7.69
C LEU A 139 11.45 6.31 8.58
N GLY A 140 12.22 5.40 7.99
CA GLY A 140 13.05 4.43 8.69
C GLY A 140 14.49 4.91 9.01
N LEU A 141 14.85 6.16 8.69
CA LEU A 141 16.19 6.70 8.87
C LEU A 141 16.32 7.46 10.20
N PRO A 142 17.16 7.02 11.16
CA PRO A 142 17.24 7.62 12.50
C PRO A 142 17.55 9.11 12.56
N VAL A 143 18.23 9.65 11.55
CA VAL A 143 18.56 11.07 11.46
C VAL A 143 17.44 11.93 10.89
N PHE A 144 16.35 11.31 10.42
CA PHE A 144 15.23 12.04 9.85
C PHE A 144 14.31 12.59 10.96
N ARG A 145 13.87 13.84 10.83
CA ARG A 145 13.04 14.52 11.85
C ARG A 145 11.75 13.76 12.21
N PHE A 146 11.18 13.03 11.26
CA PHE A 146 9.95 12.26 11.40
C PHE A 146 10.22 10.75 11.44
N TYR A 147 11.43 10.37 11.87
CA TYR A 147 11.80 8.99 12.07
C TYR A 147 10.82 8.27 12.99
N ASP A 148 10.26 7.18 12.53
CA ASP A 148 9.38 6.31 13.30
C ASP A 148 9.40 4.90 12.69
N VAL A 149 10.06 3.97 13.39
CA VAL A 149 10.21 2.56 12.93
C VAL A 149 8.85 1.89 12.75
N ASP A 150 7.90 2.13 13.65
CA ASP A 150 6.57 1.53 13.54
C ASP A 150 5.85 1.98 12.27
N ASN A 151 6.01 3.26 11.85
CA ASN A 151 5.45 3.77 10.60
C ASN A 151 6.13 3.17 9.36
N ALA A 152 7.44 2.96 9.43
CA ALA A 152 8.18 2.30 8.35
C ALA A 152 7.76 0.83 8.23
N GLU A 153 7.68 0.09 9.35
CA GLU A 153 7.19 -1.29 9.39
C GLU A 153 5.72 -1.40 8.95
N ALA A 154 4.86 -0.47 9.40
CA ALA A 154 3.46 -0.42 8.98
C ALA A 154 3.33 -0.37 7.46
N THR A 155 4.19 0.42 6.81
CA THR A 155 4.19 0.57 5.35
C THR A 155 4.63 -0.72 4.66
N THR A 156 5.77 -1.32 5.07
CA THR A 156 6.31 -2.51 4.42
C THR A 156 5.47 -3.76 4.68
N LEU A 157 5.09 -4.01 5.93
CA LEU A 157 4.30 -5.20 6.28
C LEU A 157 2.90 -5.15 5.66
N THR A 158 2.27 -3.97 5.58
CA THR A 158 1.01 -3.84 4.84
C THR A 158 1.21 -4.07 3.34
N GLY A 159 2.30 -3.57 2.75
CA GLY A 159 2.65 -3.86 1.36
C GLY A 159 2.83 -5.36 1.12
N GLN A 160 3.54 -6.07 1.99
CA GLN A 160 3.70 -7.53 1.91
C GLN A 160 2.34 -8.27 1.95
N GLU A 161 1.44 -7.87 2.84
CA GLU A 161 0.11 -8.49 2.91
C GLU A 161 -0.73 -8.21 1.65
N LEU A 162 -0.60 -7.02 1.05
CA LEU A 162 -1.25 -6.71 -0.22
C LEU A 162 -0.74 -7.60 -1.36
N ILE A 163 0.57 -7.84 -1.45
CA ILE A 163 1.16 -8.73 -2.47
C ILE A 163 0.69 -10.17 -2.26
N LYS A 164 0.74 -10.71 -1.03
CA LYS A 164 0.22 -12.05 -0.72
C LYS A 164 -1.27 -12.18 -1.06
N PHE A 165 -2.05 -11.14 -0.78
CA PHE A 165 -3.47 -11.10 -1.12
C PHE A 165 -3.68 -11.11 -2.63
N THR A 166 -2.90 -10.31 -3.38
CA THR A 166 -2.93 -10.26 -4.85
C THR A 166 -2.60 -11.63 -5.45
N GLU A 167 -1.55 -12.27 -4.95
CA GLU A 167 -1.15 -13.63 -5.34
C GLU A 167 -2.30 -14.63 -5.11
N LYS A 168 -2.88 -14.64 -3.93
CA LYS A 168 -4.00 -15.52 -3.58
C LYS A 168 -5.21 -15.34 -4.49
N ILE A 169 -5.58 -14.09 -4.79
CA ILE A 169 -6.71 -13.79 -5.68
C ILE A 169 -6.41 -14.22 -7.12
N ALA A 170 -5.21 -13.91 -7.61
CA ALA A 170 -4.82 -14.29 -8.97
C ALA A 170 -4.76 -15.83 -9.12
N ASN A 171 -4.16 -16.55 -8.16
CA ASN A 171 -4.18 -18.02 -8.15
C ASN A 171 -5.60 -18.58 -8.10
N SER A 172 -6.49 -18.01 -7.30
CA SER A 172 -7.89 -18.42 -7.25
C SER A 172 -8.60 -18.22 -8.57
N TYR A 173 -8.27 -17.14 -9.30
CA TYR A 173 -8.79 -16.91 -10.64
C TYR A 173 -8.30 -17.97 -11.63
N TYR A 174 -6.97 -18.25 -11.67
CA TYR A 174 -6.40 -19.30 -12.53
C TYR A 174 -7.05 -20.67 -12.25
N ASN A 175 -7.10 -21.08 -10.99
CA ASN A 175 -7.67 -22.35 -10.59
C ASN A 175 -9.14 -22.48 -10.99
N LYS A 176 -9.92 -21.42 -10.81
CA LYS A 176 -11.33 -21.38 -11.26
C LYS A 176 -11.44 -21.52 -12.79
N GLN A 177 -10.56 -20.87 -13.53
CA GLN A 177 -10.59 -20.92 -15.01
C GLN A 177 -10.14 -22.27 -15.52
N LEU A 178 -9.13 -22.87 -14.92
CA LEU A 178 -8.49 -24.12 -15.40
C LEU A 178 -9.07 -25.39 -14.76
N GLY A 179 -9.90 -25.26 -13.72
CA GLY A 179 -10.51 -26.40 -13.04
C GLY A 179 -9.54 -27.21 -12.20
N ASP A 180 -8.50 -26.60 -11.67
CA ASP A 180 -7.48 -27.25 -10.85
C ASP A 180 -7.17 -26.47 -9.55
N THR A 181 -6.12 -26.86 -8.81
CA THR A 181 -5.71 -26.26 -7.51
C THR A 181 -4.21 -26.02 -7.44
N LYS A 182 -3.58 -25.69 -8.57
CA LYS A 182 -2.13 -25.45 -8.66
C LYS A 182 -1.77 -24.01 -8.28
N ASP A 183 -0.52 -23.83 -7.91
CA ASP A 183 0.09 -22.51 -7.82
C ASP A 183 0.64 -22.11 -9.19
N TYR A 184 0.12 -21.00 -9.74
CA TYR A 184 0.52 -20.41 -11.02
C TYR A 184 1.43 -19.20 -10.85
N CYS A 185 1.68 -18.74 -9.63
CA CYS A 185 2.62 -17.65 -9.38
C CYS A 185 4.03 -18.10 -9.70
N ILE A 186 4.70 -17.43 -10.64
CA ILE A 186 6.08 -17.74 -11.03
C ILE A 186 7.07 -17.06 -10.09
N TYR A 187 6.77 -15.79 -9.74
CA TYR A 187 7.69 -14.95 -8.99
C TYR A 187 6.92 -13.75 -8.41
N THR A 188 7.36 -13.27 -7.24
CA THR A 188 6.90 -12.04 -6.62
C THR A 188 8.10 -11.16 -6.30
N ASP A 189 7.98 -9.86 -6.53
CA ASP A 189 9.01 -8.89 -6.18
C ASP A 189 8.39 -7.59 -5.67
N THR A 190 8.61 -7.30 -4.42
CA THR A 190 8.23 -6.07 -3.69
C THR A 190 6.79 -5.62 -3.93
N ASP A 191 6.44 -5.16 -5.12
CA ASP A 191 5.16 -4.59 -5.53
C ASP A 191 4.54 -5.26 -6.77
N SER A 192 5.12 -6.36 -7.24
CA SER A 192 4.63 -7.09 -8.42
C SER A 192 4.53 -8.60 -8.22
N VAL A 193 3.60 -9.22 -8.95
CA VAL A 193 3.41 -10.66 -9.04
C VAL A 193 3.36 -11.09 -10.51
N PHE A 194 4.04 -12.19 -10.84
CA PHE A 194 4.24 -12.67 -12.22
C PHE A 194 3.51 -13.98 -12.46
N TYR A 195 2.73 -14.05 -13.53
CA TYR A 195 1.91 -15.20 -13.90
C TYR A 195 2.13 -15.60 -15.37
N PRO A 196 2.09 -16.93 -15.71
CA PRO A 196 2.16 -17.39 -17.08
C PRO A 196 0.85 -17.11 -17.82
N SER A 197 0.90 -16.56 -19.04
CA SER A 197 -0.30 -16.36 -19.87
C SER A 197 -0.76 -17.62 -20.60
N ILE A 198 0.16 -18.54 -20.92
CA ILE A 198 -0.09 -19.72 -21.76
C ILE A 198 -1.24 -20.59 -21.24
N PRO A 199 -1.35 -20.94 -19.94
CA PRO A 199 -2.43 -21.81 -19.47
C PRO A 199 -3.83 -21.24 -19.72
N LEU A 200 -4.01 -19.90 -19.60
CA LEU A 200 -5.30 -19.27 -19.89
C LEU A 200 -5.57 -19.18 -21.39
N ILE A 201 -4.57 -18.86 -22.22
CA ILE A 201 -4.70 -18.78 -23.66
C ILE A 201 -5.05 -20.16 -24.25
N GLN A 202 -4.39 -21.23 -23.82
CA GLN A 202 -4.65 -22.59 -24.31
C GLN A 202 -6.04 -23.13 -23.94
N LYS A 203 -6.69 -22.57 -22.92
CA LYS A 203 -8.05 -22.92 -22.59
C LYS A 203 -9.07 -22.36 -23.60
N ASP A 204 -8.79 -21.17 -24.13
CA ASP A 204 -9.73 -20.41 -24.99
C ASP A 204 -9.57 -20.76 -26.48
N TYR A 205 -8.55 -21.56 -26.83
CA TYR A 205 -8.22 -22.00 -28.17
C TYR A 205 -8.00 -23.53 -28.21
#